data_1870df01c0d88828f543e26671e44db5
#
_entry.id   1870df01c0d88828f543e26671e44db5
#
_cell.length_a   1.000
_cell.length_b   1.000
_cell.length_c   1.000
_cell.angle_alpha   90.00
_cell.angle_beta   90.00
_cell.angle_gamma   90.00
#
_symmetry.space_group_name_H-M   'P 1'
#
loop_
_entity.id
_entity.type
_entity.pdbx_description
1 polymer ?
#
loop_
_entity_poly.entity_id
_entity_poly.type
_entity_poly.pdbx_seq_one_letter_code
_entity_poly.pdbx_strand_id
1 'polypeptide(L)'
;MTRKRKMRIITGAAVIILAGIAGIYGINKHNENKRIISTEETEKIVLRGPSFNADSAYAYTAAQCAFGPRTMNSTAHEKCGQWIIAKFKHYGCKIQKQSAVVTGYDGTKLNSTNIIASY
;
A
#
# COMPACT_ATOMS: atom_id res chain seq x y z
N MET A 1 -29.69 63.68 -18.57
CA MET A 1 -29.75 62.24 -18.74
C MET A 1 -30.85 61.67 -17.92
N THR A 2 -31.94 61.12 -18.52
CA THR A 2 -33.20 60.78 -17.81
C THR A 2 -33.00 59.49 -16.96
N ARG A 3 -33.67 59.45 -15.81
CA ARG A 3 -33.63 58.36 -14.81
C ARG A 3 -33.79 56.96 -15.45
N LYS A 4 -34.61 56.82 -16.48
CA LYS A 4 -34.82 55.60 -17.27
C LYS A 4 -33.60 55.16 -18.07
N ARG A 5 -32.77 56.08 -18.53
CA ARG A 5 -31.51 55.77 -19.28
C ARG A 5 -30.43 55.24 -18.35
N LYS A 6 -30.28 55.80 -17.13
CA LYS A 6 -29.36 55.31 -16.10
C LYS A 6 -29.74 53.89 -15.63
N MET A 7 -31.03 53.60 -15.47
CA MET A 7 -31.51 52.29 -15.05
C MET A 7 -31.24 51.19 -16.10
N ARG A 8 -31.37 51.49 -17.39
CA ARG A 8 -31.06 50.57 -18.49
C ARG A 8 -29.60 50.24 -18.60
N ILE A 9 -28.70 51.18 -18.28
CA ILE A 9 -27.27 50.99 -18.27
C ILE A 9 -26.85 50.13 -17.10
N ILE A 10 -27.43 50.32 -15.94
CA ILE A 10 -27.16 49.53 -14.72
C ILE A 10 -27.63 48.07 -14.89
N THR A 11 -28.81 47.83 -15.46
CA THR A 11 -29.29 46.47 -15.73
C THR A 11 -28.44 45.76 -16.80
N GLY A 12 -28.01 46.45 -17.85
CA GLY A 12 -27.12 45.90 -18.87
C GLY A 12 -25.76 45.48 -18.30
N ALA A 13 -25.15 46.32 -17.46
CA ALA A 13 -23.88 46.04 -16.82
C ALA A 13 -23.96 44.82 -15.86
N ALA A 14 -25.06 44.72 -15.09
CA ALA A 14 -25.28 43.59 -14.18
C ALA A 14 -25.42 42.26 -14.93
N VAL A 15 -26.09 42.24 -16.08
CA VAL A 15 -26.24 41.01 -16.90
C VAL A 15 -24.90 40.56 -17.47
N ILE A 16 -24.02 41.49 -17.92
CA ILE A 16 -22.69 41.17 -18.43
C ILE A 16 -21.78 40.60 -17.34
N ILE A 17 -21.84 41.14 -16.12
CA ILE A 17 -21.06 40.64 -14.98
C ILE A 17 -21.52 39.23 -14.59
N LEU A 18 -22.82 38.95 -14.53
CA LEU A 18 -23.34 37.64 -14.23
C LEU A 18 -22.98 36.58 -15.29
N ALA A 19 -23.01 36.97 -16.58
CA ALA A 19 -22.58 36.08 -17.66
C ALA A 19 -21.08 35.80 -17.60
N GLY A 20 -20.26 36.78 -17.23
CA GLY A 20 -18.80 36.61 -17.03
C GLY A 20 -18.50 35.64 -15.89
N ILE A 21 -19.18 35.76 -14.74
CA ILE A 21 -19.00 34.90 -13.60
C ILE A 21 -19.43 33.44 -13.93
N ALA A 22 -20.55 33.26 -14.61
CA ALA A 22 -21.00 31.94 -15.04
C ALA A 22 -20.01 31.27 -16.03
N GLY A 23 -19.43 32.08 -16.95
CA GLY A 23 -18.39 31.60 -17.86
C GLY A 23 -17.11 31.13 -17.16
N ILE A 24 -16.62 31.91 -16.19
CA ILE A 24 -15.43 31.55 -15.40
C ILE A 24 -15.70 30.29 -14.56
N TYR A 25 -16.90 30.17 -13.96
CA TYR A 25 -17.28 29.00 -13.17
C TYR A 25 -17.38 27.73 -14.03
N GLY A 26 -17.92 27.85 -15.25
CA GLY A 26 -17.99 26.76 -16.23
C GLY A 26 -16.62 26.28 -16.68
N ILE A 27 -15.69 27.21 -16.95
CA ILE A 27 -14.32 26.91 -17.36
C ILE A 27 -13.54 26.24 -16.21
N ASN A 28 -13.69 26.72 -14.96
CA ASN A 28 -13.02 26.11 -13.81
C ASN A 28 -13.52 24.68 -13.56
N LYS A 29 -14.82 24.47 -13.60
CA LYS A 29 -15.40 23.12 -13.43
C LYS A 29 -14.99 22.15 -14.53
N HIS A 30 -14.84 22.64 -15.76
CA HIS A 30 -14.36 21.86 -16.90
C HIS A 30 -12.87 21.50 -16.75
N ASN A 31 -12.04 22.41 -16.24
CA ASN A 31 -10.62 22.18 -15.99
C ASN A 31 -10.40 21.23 -14.79
N GLU A 32 -11.21 21.28 -13.75
CA GLU A 32 -11.14 20.33 -12.65
C GLU A 32 -11.47 18.91 -13.12
N ASN A 33 -12.53 18.74 -13.91
CA ASN A 33 -12.86 17.44 -14.50
C ASN A 33 -11.75 16.91 -15.43
N LYS A 34 -11.08 17.76 -16.20
CA LYS A 34 -9.92 17.36 -17.01
C LYS A 34 -8.72 16.93 -16.15
N ARG A 35 -8.47 17.59 -15.02
CA ARG A 35 -7.40 17.21 -14.09
C ARG A 35 -7.69 15.87 -13.42
N ILE A 36 -8.93 15.60 -13.04
CA ILE A 36 -9.33 14.32 -12.44
C ILE A 36 -9.20 13.17 -13.45
N ILE A 37 -9.59 13.40 -14.71
CA ILE A 37 -9.47 12.38 -15.78
C ILE A 37 -8.00 12.13 -16.17
N SER A 38 -7.13 13.14 -16.12
CA SER A 38 -5.69 12.96 -16.41
C SER A 38 -4.89 12.34 -15.27
N THR A 39 -5.47 12.26 -14.06
CA THR A 39 -4.81 11.61 -12.91
C THR A 39 -5.16 10.10 -12.83
N GLU A 40 -6.13 9.62 -13.62
CA GLU A 40 -6.46 8.21 -13.80
C GLU A 40 -5.81 7.57 -15.05
N GLU A 41 -4.72 8.10 -15.58
CA GLU A 41 -3.76 7.23 -16.26
C GLU A 41 -3.13 6.36 -15.19
N THR A 42 -3.82 5.27 -14.87
CA THR A 42 -3.28 4.16 -14.12
C THR A 42 -1.99 3.77 -14.84
N GLU A 43 -0.83 4.17 -14.29
CA GLU A 43 0.45 3.61 -14.73
C GLU A 43 0.24 2.12 -14.77
N LYS A 44 0.24 1.54 -15.96
CA LYS A 44 0.10 0.11 -16.16
C LYS A 44 1.32 -0.52 -15.50
N ILE A 45 1.19 -0.91 -14.22
CA ILE A 45 2.26 -1.54 -13.45
C ILE A 45 2.61 -2.81 -14.22
N VAL A 46 3.70 -2.75 -14.98
CA VAL A 46 4.26 -3.91 -15.66
C VAL A 46 4.96 -4.73 -14.58
N LEU A 47 4.28 -5.76 -14.12
CA LEU A 47 4.86 -6.74 -13.19
C LEU A 47 6.06 -7.40 -13.89
N ARG A 48 7.27 -7.10 -13.43
CA ARG A 48 8.54 -7.64 -13.96
C ARG A 48 8.97 -8.92 -13.26
N GLY A 49 8.07 -9.65 -12.67
CA GLY A 49 8.35 -10.88 -11.95
C GLY A 49 7.49 -12.05 -12.44
N PRO A 50 7.79 -13.27 -12.01
CA PRO A 50 6.91 -14.39 -12.23
C PRO A 50 5.52 -14.12 -11.61
N SER A 51 4.47 -14.72 -12.18
CA SER A 51 3.12 -14.59 -11.63
C SER A 51 3.06 -15.12 -10.20
N PHE A 52 2.35 -14.37 -9.32
CA PHE A 52 2.14 -14.80 -7.95
C PHE A 52 1.30 -16.07 -7.90
N ASN A 53 1.76 -17.08 -7.15
CA ASN A 53 1.05 -18.33 -6.94
C ASN A 53 0.38 -18.32 -5.56
N ALA A 54 -0.93 -18.03 -5.53
CA ALA A 54 -1.71 -17.93 -4.30
C ALA A 54 -1.82 -19.26 -3.56
N ASP A 55 -1.94 -20.38 -4.27
CA ASP A 55 -2.06 -21.72 -3.68
C ASP A 55 -0.78 -22.10 -2.93
N SER A 56 0.37 -21.83 -3.53
CA SER A 56 1.67 -22.06 -2.87
C SER A 56 1.85 -21.18 -1.64
N ALA A 57 1.45 -19.91 -1.71
CA ALA A 57 1.53 -18.99 -0.57
C ALA A 57 0.64 -19.48 0.58
N TYR A 58 -0.59 -19.89 0.28
CA TYR A 58 -1.52 -20.47 1.26
C TYR A 58 -0.95 -21.75 1.87
N ALA A 59 -0.45 -22.69 1.03
CA ALA A 59 0.13 -23.94 1.50
C ALA A 59 1.31 -23.73 2.45
N TYR A 60 2.18 -22.76 2.19
CA TYR A 60 3.29 -22.43 3.09
C TYR A 60 2.82 -21.82 4.40
N THR A 61 1.80 -21.00 4.38
CA THR A 61 1.19 -20.44 5.59
C THR A 61 0.53 -21.55 6.43
N ALA A 62 -0.26 -22.42 5.81
CA ALA A 62 -0.90 -23.56 6.46
C ALA A 62 0.14 -24.52 7.08
N ALA A 63 1.23 -24.82 6.37
CA ALA A 63 2.32 -25.65 6.88
C ALA A 63 2.98 -25.05 8.12
N GLN A 64 3.18 -23.74 8.17
CA GLN A 64 3.71 -23.06 9.35
C GLN A 64 2.74 -23.10 10.52
N CYS A 65 1.43 -22.96 10.27
CA CYS A 65 0.40 -23.08 11.31
C CYS A 65 0.28 -24.51 11.87
N ALA A 66 0.53 -25.52 11.05
CA ALA A 66 0.45 -26.93 11.46
C ALA A 66 1.49 -27.33 12.52
N PHE A 67 2.56 -26.56 12.73
CA PHE A 67 3.49 -26.78 13.85
C PHE A 67 2.87 -26.47 15.22
N GLY A 68 1.72 -25.81 15.28
CA GLY A 68 1.04 -25.40 16.50
C GLY A 68 1.61 -24.11 17.11
N PRO A 69 1.37 -23.86 18.41
CA PRO A 69 1.86 -22.67 19.10
C PRO A 69 3.38 -22.59 19.07
N ARG A 70 3.92 -21.56 18.39
CA ARG A 70 5.36 -21.38 18.22
C ARG A 70 5.92 -20.37 19.22
N THR A 71 5.63 -20.59 20.48
CA THR A 71 6.20 -19.80 21.57
C THR A 71 7.71 -20.00 21.64
N MET A 72 8.44 -18.98 22.04
CA MET A 72 9.90 -19.05 22.21
C MET A 72 10.26 -20.24 23.12
N ASN A 73 11.37 -20.92 22.83
CA ASN A 73 11.85 -22.14 23.49
C ASN A 73 10.97 -23.40 23.27
N SER A 74 9.89 -23.34 22.52
CA SER A 74 9.09 -24.53 22.23
C SER A 74 9.68 -25.37 21.09
N THR A 75 9.43 -26.67 21.13
CA THR A 75 9.79 -27.59 20.03
C THR A 75 9.11 -27.18 18.71
N ALA A 76 7.89 -26.64 18.77
CA ALA A 76 7.16 -26.15 17.60
C ALA A 76 7.88 -24.96 16.96
N HIS A 77 8.42 -24.04 17.78
CA HIS A 77 9.23 -22.91 17.30
C HIS A 77 10.48 -23.40 16.58
N GLU A 78 11.21 -24.33 17.19
CA GLU A 78 12.44 -24.87 16.61
C GLU A 78 12.17 -25.62 15.29
N LYS A 79 11.20 -26.54 15.26
CA LYS A 79 10.82 -27.28 14.06
C LYS A 79 10.37 -26.36 12.93
N CYS A 80 9.59 -25.31 13.22
CA CYS A 80 9.18 -24.33 12.22
C CYS A 80 10.39 -23.58 11.67
N GLY A 81 11.33 -23.14 12.51
CA GLY A 81 12.57 -22.50 12.08
C GLY A 81 13.42 -23.37 11.14
N GLN A 82 13.57 -24.66 11.49
CA GLN A 82 14.24 -25.64 10.64
C GLN A 82 13.53 -25.84 9.30
N TRP A 83 12.22 -25.89 9.29
CA TRP A 83 11.42 -26.00 8.06
C TRP A 83 11.60 -24.79 7.16
N ILE A 84 11.58 -23.57 7.72
CA ILE A 84 11.84 -22.31 6.98
C ILE A 84 13.22 -22.36 6.32
N ILE A 85 14.26 -22.75 7.06
CA ILE A 85 15.61 -22.88 6.55
C ILE A 85 15.68 -23.89 5.40
N ALA A 86 15.02 -25.04 5.55
CA ALA A 86 14.98 -26.05 4.49
C ALA A 86 14.31 -25.56 3.22
N LYS A 87 13.24 -24.75 3.34
CA LYS A 87 12.56 -24.13 2.19
C LYS A 87 13.44 -23.15 1.47
N PHE A 88 14.13 -22.26 2.16
CA PHE A 88 15.04 -21.31 1.54
C PHE A 88 16.22 -22.00 0.86
N LYS A 89 16.78 -23.04 1.47
CA LYS A 89 17.81 -23.86 0.84
C LYS A 89 17.33 -24.54 -0.43
N HIS A 90 16.10 -25.06 -0.43
CA HIS A 90 15.48 -25.67 -1.61
C HIS A 90 15.39 -24.68 -2.78
N TYR A 91 15.19 -23.38 -2.50
CA TYR A 91 15.20 -22.31 -3.50
C TYR A 91 16.59 -21.74 -3.81
N GLY A 92 17.66 -22.41 -3.38
CA GLY A 92 19.05 -22.02 -3.68
C GLY A 92 19.59 -20.85 -2.86
N CYS A 93 18.90 -20.43 -1.80
CA CYS A 93 19.37 -19.35 -0.96
C CYS A 93 20.55 -19.79 -0.08
N LYS A 94 21.51 -18.88 0.10
CA LYS A 94 22.54 -18.99 1.15
C LYS A 94 21.93 -18.58 2.49
N ILE A 95 22.15 -19.41 3.52
CA ILE A 95 21.55 -19.20 4.84
C ILE A 95 22.61 -18.80 5.86
N GLN A 96 22.34 -17.71 6.56
CA GLN A 96 23.08 -17.30 7.75
C GLN A 96 22.14 -17.28 8.94
N LYS A 97 22.55 -17.90 10.07
CA LYS A 97 21.82 -17.87 11.34
C LYS A 97 22.53 -16.96 12.33
N GLN A 98 21.76 -16.12 13.00
CA GLN A 98 22.22 -15.33 14.13
C GLN A 98 21.41 -15.75 15.35
N SER A 99 22.06 -16.39 16.31
CA SER A 99 21.43 -16.85 17.53
C SER A 99 21.79 -15.94 18.71
N ALA A 100 20.81 -15.61 19.53
CA ALA A 100 20.98 -14.79 20.72
C ALA A 100 20.09 -15.32 21.84
N VAL A 101 20.50 -15.11 23.08
CA VAL A 101 19.66 -15.31 24.24
C VAL A 101 19.20 -13.96 24.74
N VAL A 102 17.89 -13.72 24.71
CA VAL A 102 17.27 -12.50 25.23
C VAL A 102 16.58 -12.76 26.54
N THR A 103 16.49 -11.77 27.40
CA THR A 103 15.81 -11.90 28.69
C THR A 103 14.43 -11.27 28.59
N GLY A 104 13.37 -12.05 28.85
CA GLY A 104 11.99 -11.57 28.94
C GLY A 104 11.80 -10.62 30.14
N TYR A 105 10.66 -9.93 30.17
CA TYR A 105 10.31 -9.01 31.25
C TYR A 105 10.20 -9.70 32.63
N ASP A 106 9.92 -10.98 32.63
CA ASP A 106 9.81 -11.88 33.81
C ASP A 106 11.13 -12.55 34.18
N GLY A 107 12.24 -12.19 33.52
CA GLY A 107 13.55 -12.81 33.72
C GLY A 107 13.78 -14.10 32.94
N THR A 108 12.79 -14.63 32.24
CA THR A 108 12.91 -15.86 31.45
C THR A 108 13.94 -15.70 30.32
N LYS A 109 14.85 -16.67 30.17
CA LYS A 109 15.80 -16.70 29.05
C LYS A 109 15.13 -17.29 27.82
N LEU A 110 15.14 -16.50 26.72
CA LEU A 110 14.49 -16.81 25.46
C LEU A 110 15.54 -17.00 24.37
N ASN A 111 15.56 -18.18 23.77
CA ASN A 111 16.48 -18.48 22.65
C ASN A 111 15.88 -17.91 21.36
N SER A 112 16.51 -16.88 20.81
CA SER A 112 16.11 -16.25 19.56
C SER A 112 17.05 -16.63 18.43
N THR A 113 16.51 -16.90 17.27
CA THR A 113 17.30 -17.14 16.05
C THR A 113 16.75 -16.29 14.91
N ASN A 114 17.60 -15.39 14.40
CA ASN A 114 17.33 -14.67 13.17
C ASN A 114 17.86 -15.50 11.98
N ILE A 115 17.02 -15.66 10.96
CA ILE A 115 17.34 -16.41 9.74
C ILE A 115 17.48 -15.42 8.60
N ILE A 116 18.69 -15.31 8.04
CA ILE A 116 18.99 -14.46 6.90
C ILE A 116 19.16 -15.36 5.70
N ALA A 117 18.35 -15.15 4.67
CA ALA A 117 18.46 -15.85 3.40
C ALA A 117 18.81 -14.85 2.30
N SER A 118 19.89 -15.14 1.54
CA SER A 118 20.33 -14.33 0.41
C SER A 118 20.36 -15.15 -0.86
N TYR A 119 19.91 -14.55 -1.94
CA TYR A 119 19.85 -15.16 -3.27
C TYR A 119 21.00 -14.66 -4.14
#